data_99892fefc5c9b28ca6933efe03430c39
#
_entry.id   99892fefc5c9b28ca6933efe03430c39
#
_cell.length_a   1.000
_cell.length_b   1.000
_cell.length_c   1.000
_cell.angle_alpha   90.00
_cell.angle_beta   90.00
_cell.angle_gamma   90.00
#
_symmetry.space_group_name_H-M   'P 1'
#
loop_
_entity.id
_entity.type
_entity.pdbx_description
1 polymer ?
#
loop_
_entity_poly.entity_id
_entity_poly.type
_entity_poly.pdbx_seq_one_letter_code
_entity_poly.pdbx_strand_id
1 'polypeptide(L)'
;MNTLFAKLSAALLIIVIVMGSVFFVAGRINTQLYYEELTQRLNAPIAMYVTGQRDLISNGIPDLDSLTDLASHAMVINPTAEIYLLDTGGNILGHGLPPDTVMLERVDLAPLKKLIEGSATMPIRGDDPRSGSTRKVFSAFEVRGEENLEGYLYVVLGGQTYEALSRDIGSSYVGKISVYVAIAVVLAAATVGLLVFSLLTRRLKRLNLEMRRVSDTGFEQVPCIEPASAYDDEIDQLARSFESMSGKIKQQLLQLKKNDDLRRELVSNISHDLRTPLSAMQGYLETLIIKGETLSEEERERYLKVARRHTVRLGSLIGDLFELSKLDSASVTPQLESFSLPELVQDVAQEFQLQAEKKNITLSLNLDTNPAFTIGDIGLIQRVLENLVRNAIRFTPVGGEVTLSISERPQSVAVAVSDTGTGIPDDEISHIFDRFYRSDQGNGPHSDSSGLGLAIVKKILDLHDSRITVASKVNAGTRFEFELPRHSQAA
;
A
#
# COMPACT_ATOMS: atom_id res chain seq x y z
N MET A 1 5.18 -22.44 16.73
CA MET A 1 5.99 -21.31 16.22
C MET A 1 5.28 -20.66 15.02
N ASN A 2 4.15 -19.96 15.23
CA ASN A 2 3.33 -19.45 14.13
C ASN A 2 3.48 -17.94 13.86
N THR A 3 4.33 -17.25 14.62
CA THR A 3 4.54 -15.81 14.40
C THR A 3 5.75 -15.55 13.50
N LEU A 4 5.68 -14.54 12.65
CA LEU A 4 6.78 -14.07 11.80
C LEU A 4 8.06 -13.83 12.63
N PHE A 5 7.90 -13.23 13.80
CA PHE A 5 8.97 -13.01 14.76
C PHE A 5 9.72 -14.31 15.11
N ALA A 6 8.98 -15.37 15.47
CA ALA A 6 9.62 -16.64 15.85
C ALA A 6 10.37 -17.32 14.70
N LYS A 7 9.83 -17.24 13.46
CA LYS A 7 10.49 -17.80 12.27
C LYS A 7 11.78 -17.05 11.93
N LEU A 8 11.74 -15.72 11.95
CA LEU A 8 12.89 -14.89 11.62
C LEU A 8 13.97 -14.93 12.73
N SER A 9 13.56 -14.95 14.01
CA SER A 9 14.49 -15.12 15.14
C SER A 9 15.19 -16.47 15.06
N ALA A 10 14.50 -17.55 14.71
CA ALA A 10 15.11 -18.86 14.52
C ALA A 10 16.09 -18.87 13.33
N ALA A 11 15.72 -18.24 12.21
CA ALA A 11 16.62 -18.11 11.06
C ALA A 11 17.89 -17.31 11.39
N LEU A 12 17.75 -16.18 12.09
CA LEU A 12 18.88 -15.38 12.55
C LEU A 12 19.81 -16.20 13.46
N LEU A 13 19.27 -16.92 14.42
CA LEU A 13 20.04 -17.77 15.34
C LEU A 13 20.82 -18.84 14.59
N ILE A 14 20.21 -19.51 13.61
CA ILE A 14 20.87 -20.50 12.77
C ILE A 14 22.03 -19.85 11.99
N ILE A 15 21.81 -18.69 11.36
CA ILE A 15 22.85 -17.98 10.61
C ILE A 15 24.03 -17.61 11.52
N VAL A 16 23.76 -17.07 12.70
CA VAL A 16 24.82 -16.68 13.66
C VAL A 16 25.62 -17.89 14.11
N ILE A 17 24.98 -19.03 14.42
CA ILE A 17 25.64 -20.27 14.81
C ILE A 17 26.49 -20.82 13.66
N VAL A 18 25.96 -20.87 12.44
CA VAL A 18 26.68 -21.37 11.25
C VAL A 18 27.91 -20.49 10.98
N MET A 19 27.72 -19.17 10.92
CA MET A 19 28.85 -18.24 10.71
C MET A 19 29.89 -18.33 11.81
N GLY A 20 29.47 -18.41 13.08
CA GLY A 20 30.39 -18.59 14.21
C GLY A 20 31.16 -19.88 14.09
N SER A 21 30.53 -20.97 13.71
CA SER A 21 31.18 -22.27 13.52
C SER A 21 32.20 -22.27 12.39
N VAL A 22 31.82 -21.68 11.25
CA VAL A 22 32.71 -21.53 10.08
C VAL A 22 33.91 -20.68 10.43
N PHE A 23 33.72 -19.55 11.10
CA PHE A 23 34.79 -18.66 11.51
C PHE A 23 35.75 -19.36 12.52
N PHE A 24 35.20 -20.13 13.47
CA PHE A 24 35.98 -20.90 14.44
C PHE A 24 36.84 -21.96 13.76
N VAL A 25 36.28 -22.76 12.84
CA VAL A 25 36.99 -23.79 12.10
C VAL A 25 38.08 -23.17 11.22
N ALA A 26 37.74 -22.11 10.45
CA ALA A 26 38.72 -21.41 9.63
C ALA A 26 39.86 -20.80 10.46
N GLY A 27 39.54 -20.23 11.59
CA GLY A 27 40.54 -19.71 12.53
C GLY A 27 41.49 -20.78 13.02
N ARG A 28 41.00 -21.98 13.38
CA ARG A 28 41.88 -23.11 13.80
C ARG A 28 42.83 -23.57 12.69
N ILE A 29 42.29 -23.72 11.47
CA ILE A 29 43.08 -24.14 10.30
C ILE A 29 44.14 -23.09 9.99
N ASN A 30 43.80 -21.82 9.97
CA ASN A 30 44.73 -20.74 9.67
C ASN A 30 45.84 -20.63 10.73
N THR A 31 45.48 -20.78 12.00
CA THR A 31 46.44 -20.77 13.08
C THR A 31 47.42 -21.93 12.99
N GLN A 32 46.95 -23.15 12.65
CA GLN A 32 47.80 -24.30 12.47
C GLN A 32 48.80 -24.09 11.31
N LEU A 33 48.30 -23.62 10.15
CA LEU A 33 49.15 -23.34 8.99
C LEU A 33 50.21 -22.28 9.30
N TYR A 34 49.84 -21.24 10.03
CA TYR A 34 50.78 -20.20 10.46
C TYR A 34 51.89 -20.74 11.36
N TYR A 35 51.54 -21.59 12.34
CA TYR A 35 52.53 -22.20 13.22
C TYR A 35 53.47 -23.15 12.46
N GLU A 36 52.97 -23.95 11.53
CA GLU A 36 53.79 -24.82 10.69
C GLU A 36 54.75 -24.02 9.81
N GLU A 37 54.28 -22.94 9.16
CA GLU A 37 55.14 -22.05 8.38
C GLU A 37 56.22 -21.40 9.24
N LEU A 38 55.84 -20.86 10.41
CA LEU A 38 56.78 -20.22 11.33
C LEU A 38 57.84 -21.22 11.80
N THR A 39 57.42 -22.43 12.17
CA THR A 39 58.30 -23.49 12.62
C THR A 39 59.27 -23.87 11.51
N GLN A 40 58.82 -24.02 10.29
CA GLN A 40 59.68 -24.35 9.14
C GLN A 40 60.66 -23.22 8.80
N ARG A 41 60.24 -21.96 8.82
CA ARG A 41 61.11 -20.80 8.57
C ARG A 41 62.21 -20.63 9.62
N LEU A 42 61.85 -20.74 10.91
CA LEU A 42 62.82 -20.59 12.01
C LEU A 42 63.83 -21.72 12.04
N ASN A 43 63.45 -22.94 11.65
CA ASN A 43 64.31 -24.11 11.68
C ASN A 43 64.88 -24.51 10.33
N ALA A 44 64.63 -23.73 9.27
CA ALA A 44 65.15 -24.00 7.94
C ALA A 44 66.70 -24.17 7.88
N PRO A 45 67.49 -23.41 8.67
CA PRO A 45 68.98 -23.56 8.65
C PRO A 45 69.48 -24.79 9.37
N ILE A 46 68.67 -25.54 10.13
CA ILE A 46 69.14 -26.65 10.99
C ILE A 46 69.82 -27.70 10.12
N ALA A 47 69.25 -28.16 9.04
CA ALA A 47 69.85 -29.17 8.18
C ALA A 47 71.17 -28.70 7.61
N MET A 48 71.24 -27.45 7.16
CA MET A 48 72.48 -26.83 6.64
C MET A 48 73.57 -26.73 7.73
N TYR A 49 73.22 -26.33 8.96
CA TYR A 49 74.15 -26.19 10.04
C TYR A 49 74.72 -27.53 10.43
N VAL A 50 73.86 -28.57 10.49
CA VAL A 50 74.30 -29.95 10.93
C VAL A 50 75.19 -30.54 9.81
N THR A 51 74.92 -30.42 8.53
CA THR A 51 75.78 -30.93 7.48
C THR A 51 77.12 -30.23 7.33
N GLY A 52 77.25 -28.98 7.76
CA GLY A 52 78.49 -28.22 7.73
C GLY A 52 79.49 -28.56 8.81
N GLN A 53 79.14 -29.39 9.77
CA GLN A 53 80.08 -29.72 10.92
C GLN A 53 80.91 -30.96 10.70
N ARG A 54 80.45 -31.97 9.97
CA ARG A 54 81.19 -33.24 9.66
C ARG A 54 80.69 -33.86 8.38
N ASP A 55 81.57 -34.64 7.76
CA ASP A 55 81.22 -35.46 6.60
C ASP A 55 80.36 -36.65 7.08
N LEU A 56 79.08 -36.65 6.62
CA LEU A 56 78.08 -37.65 7.04
C LEU A 56 78.05 -38.88 6.12
N ILE A 57 78.54 -38.74 4.90
CA ILE A 57 78.70 -39.80 3.88
C ILE A 57 80.12 -39.69 3.37
N SER A 58 80.88 -40.78 3.30
CA SER A 58 82.23 -40.84 2.71
C SER A 58 82.28 -42.02 1.73
N ASN A 59 82.43 -41.73 0.46
CA ASN A 59 82.41 -42.73 -0.64
C ASN A 59 81.24 -43.68 -0.59
N GLY A 60 80.01 -43.08 -0.35
CA GLY A 60 78.75 -43.82 -0.29
C GLY A 60 78.47 -44.61 0.96
N ILE A 61 79.36 -44.56 1.96
CA ILE A 61 79.21 -45.24 3.25
C ILE A 61 78.78 -44.20 4.27
N PRO A 62 77.62 -44.37 4.94
CA PRO A 62 77.15 -43.44 5.96
C PRO A 62 78.00 -43.58 7.28
N ASP A 63 78.39 -42.46 7.86
CA ASP A 63 79.02 -42.43 9.21
C ASP A 63 77.91 -42.28 10.27
N LEU A 64 77.42 -43.42 10.74
CA LEU A 64 76.31 -43.49 11.71
C LEU A 64 76.73 -42.97 13.12
N ASP A 65 77.99 -43.02 13.47
CA ASP A 65 78.45 -42.50 14.74
C ASP A 65 78.45 -40.98 14.78
N SER A 66 78.94 -40.36 13.67
CA SER A 66 78.85 -38.93 13.47
C SER A 66 77.39 -38.43 13.34
N LEU A 67 76.52 -39.21 12.67
CA LEU A 67 75.10 -38.88 12.59
C LEU A 67 74.43 -38.88 13.98
N THR A 68 74.73 -39.87 14.83
CA THR A 68 74.14 -39.99 16.17
C THR A 68 74.60 -38.86 17.07
N ASP A 69 75.87 -38.51 17.01
CA ASP A 69 76.50 -37.41 17.80
C ASP A 69 75.85 -36.06 17.38
N LEU A 70 75.77 -35.79 16.06
CA LEU A 70 75.15 -34.61 15.54
C LEU A 70 73.67 -34.54 15.81
N ALA A 71 72.95 -35.67 15.78
CA ALA A 71 71.52 -35.74 16.12
C ALA A 71 71.31 -35.35 17.57
N SER A 72 72.22 -35.85 18.48
CA SER A 72 72.14 -35.48 19.88
C SER A 72 72.36 -34.00 20.13
N HIS A 73 73.31 -33.37 19.41
CA HIS A 73 73.50 -31.91 19.47
C HIS A 73 72.32 -31.10 18.91
N ALA A 74 71.78 -31.51 17.77
CA ALA A 74 70.63 -30.84 17.19
C ALA A 74 69.38 -30.96 18.08
N MET A 75 69.18 -32.09 18.74
CA MET A 75 68.10 -32.26 19.70
C MET A 75 68.26 -31.40 20.98
N VAL A 76 69.47 -30.98 21.32
CA VAL A 76 69.67 -29.98 22.42
C VAL A 76 69.17 -28.60 21.95
N ILE A 77 69.36 -28.25 20.67
CA ILE A 77 68.92 -26.98 20.10
C ILE A 77 67.40 -27.02 19.88
N ASN A 78 66.93 -28.09 19.31
CA ASN A 78 65.48 -28.29 19.05
C ASN A 78 65.06 -29.72 19.41
N PRO A 79 64.53 -29.94 20.63
CA PRO A 79 64.13 -31.26 21.13
C PRO A 79 63.08 -31.97 20.30
N THR A 80 62.45 -31.24 19.40
CA THR A 80 61.36 -31.75 18.51
C THR A 80 61.90 -32.17 17.15
N ALA A 81 63.20 -31.94 16.85
CA ALA A 81 63.79 -32.29 15.58
C ALA A 81 64.12 -33.77 15.51
N GLU A 82 63.79 -34.44 14.40
CA GLU A 82 64.16 -35.84 14.14
C GLU A 82 64.99 -35.86 12.87
N ILE A 83 66.18 -36.44 12.97
CA ILE A 83 67.20 -36.36 11.91
C ILE A 83 67.30 -37.71 11.19
N TYR A 84 67.25 -37.63 9.86
CA TYR A 84 67.36 -38.75 8.94
C TYR A 84 68.42 -38.44 7.86
N LEU A 85 69.27 -39.39 7.57
CA LEU A 85 70.20 -39.33 6.43
C LEU A 85 69.64 -40.16 5.30
N LEU A 86 69.51 -39.55 4.13
CA LEU A 86 68.95 -40.14 2.94
C LEU A 86 69.99 -40.30 1.87
N ASP A 87 69.90 -41.35 1.05
CA ASP A 87 70.64 -41.46 -0.18
C ASP A 87 70.06 -40.55 -1.29
N THR A 88 70.69 -40.52 -2.47
CA THR A 88 70.19 -39.76 -3.64
C THR A 88 68.88 -40.27 -4.20
N GLY A 89 68.43 -41.48 -3.80
CA GLY A 89 67.16 -42.09 -4.16
C GLY A 89 66.04 -41.84 -3.16
N GLY A 90 66.38 -41.30 -1.96
CA GLY A 90 65.45 -41.07 -0.83
C GLY A 90 65.35 -42.24 0.13
N ASN A 91 66.18 -43.29 0.01
CA ASN A 91 66.24 -44.37 0.98
C ASN A 91 66.90 -43.87 2.26
N ILE A 92 66.44 -44.31 3.43
CA ILE A 92 66.97 -43.89 4.72
C ILE A 92 68.24 -44.74 4.99
N LEU A 93 69.40 -44.07 5.03
CA LEU A 93 70.67 -44.67 5.32
C LEU A 93 70.93 -44.76 6.81
N GLY A 94 70.40 -43.83 7.60
CA GLY A 94 70.56 -43.80 9.07
C GLY A 94 69.63 -42.74 9.68
N HIS A 95 69.51 -42.83 11.01
CA HIS A 95 68.66 -41.87 11.78
C HIS A 95 69.19 -41.71 13.20
N GLY A 96 68.94 -40.55 13.79
CA GLY A 96 69.34 -40.27 15.22
C GLY A 96 68.30 -40.68 16.23
N LEU A 97 67.49 -41.68 15.97
CA LEU A 97 66.39 -42.13 16.84
C LEU A 97 66.66 -43.54 17.44
N PRO A 98 65.95 -43.94 18.48
CA PRO A 98 66.02 -45.30 19.03
C PRO A 98 65.70 -46.35 17.94
N PRO A 99 66.26 -47.55 18.04
CA PRO A 99 65.95 -48.66 17.10
C PRO A 99 64.50 -48.96 17.08
N ASP A 100 64.02 -49.46 15.93
CA ASP A 100 62.59 -49.85 15.64
C ASP A 100 61.56 -48.73 15.72
N THR A 101 61.97 -47.44 15.67
CA THR A 101 61.04 -46.29 15.66
C THR A 101 60.67 -45.79 14.28
N VAL A 102 61.45 -46.17 13.27
CA VAL A 102 61.26 -45.75 11.85
C VAL A 102 60.43 -46.79 11.11
N MET A 103 59.35 -46.39 10.48
CA MET A 103 58.45 -47.28 9.75
C MET A 103 58.65 -47.23 8.22
N LEU A 104 59.13 -46.10 7.70
CA LEU A 104 59.36 -45.92 6.28
C LEU A 104 60.82 -46.21 5.95
N GLU A 105 61.07 -47.02 4.93
CA GLU A 105 62.40 -47.23 4.37
C GLU A 105 62.86 -46.13 3.39
N ARG A 106 61.89 -45.34 2.91
CA ARG A 106 62.12 -44.33 1.89
C ARG A 106 61.24 -43.08 2.10
N VAL A 107 61.79 -41.93 1.81
CA VAL A 107 61.12 -40.61 1.83
C VAL A 107 60.93 -40.08 0.41
N ASP A 108 59.79 -39.45 0.14
CA ASP A 108 59.56 -38.76 -1.16
C ASP A 108 60.46 -37.52 -1.26
N LEU A 109 61.33 -37.50 -2.29
CA LEU A 109 62.25 -36.42 -2.53
C LEU A 109 61.61 -35.20 -3.20
N ALA A 110 60.37 -35.31 -3.76
CA ALA A 110 59.79 -34.21 -4.50
C ALA A 110 59.54 -32.95 -3.62
N PRO A 111 58.98 -33.06 -2.39
CA PRO A 111 58.86 -31.93 -1.47
C PRO A 111 60.22 -31.37 -1.03
N LEU A 112 61.19 -32.25 -0.79
CA LEU A 112 62.54 -31.91 -0.35
C LEU A 112 63.26 -31.06 -1.41
N LYS A 113 63.28 -31.49 -2.66
CA LYS A 113 63.88 -30.74 -3.76
C LYS A 113 63.23 -29.36 -3.92
N LYS A 114 61.89 -29.26 -3.85
CA LYS A 114 61.17 -27.98 -3.89
C LYS A 114 61.60 -27.02 -2.77
N LEU A 115 61.88 -27.55 -1.57
CA LEU A 115 62.35 -26.76 -0.43
C LEU A 115 63.76 -26.20 -0.71
N ILE A 116 64.69 -27.06 -1.15
CA ILE A 116 66.09 -26.68 -1.45
C ILE A 116 66.16 -25.68 -2.59
N GLU A 117 65.39 -25.88 -3.64
CA GLU A 117 65.31 -24.99 -4.81
C GLU A 117 64.62 -23.64 -4.52
N GLY A 118 63.93 -23.55 -3.37
CA GLY A 118 63.11 -22.36 -3.01
C GLY A 118 61.93 -22.13 -3.94
N SER A 119 61.47 -23.15 -4.68
CA SER A 119 60.44 -23.05 -5.73
C SER A 119 59.01 -23.14 -5.22
N ALA A 120 58.80 -23.40 -3.92
CA ALA A 120 57.45 -23.56 -3.32
C ALA A 120 57.24 -22.65 -2.10
N THR A 121 55.94 -22.28 -1.91
CA THR A 121 55.54 -21.51 -0.74
C THR A 121 55.42 -22.39 0.51
N MET A 122 55.96 -21.92 1.63
CA MET A 122 55.86 -22.59 2.92
C MET A 122 54.43 -22.47 3.48
N PRO A 123 53.95 -23.40 4.29
CA PRO A 123 54.67 -24.60 4.79
C PRO A 123 54.67 -25.74 3.76
N ILE A 124 55.88 -26.35 3.57
CA ILE A 124 56.05 -27.55 2.75
C ILE A 124 56.08 -28.74 3.66
N ARG A 125 55.22 -29.72 3.45
CA ARG A 125 55.14 -30.95 4.22
C ARG A 125 55.77 -32.10 3.47
N GLY A 126 56.62 -32.83 4.12
CA GLY A 126 57.21 -34.09 3.64
C GLY A 126 56.74 -35.28 4.47
N ASP A 127 57.14 -36.47 4.07
CA ASP A 127 56.78 -37.70 4.75
C ASP A 127 57.42 -37.73 6.16
N ASP A 128 56.65 -38.24 7.13
CA ASP A 128 57.16 -38.53 8.46
C ASP A 128 57.60 -39.99 8.52
N PRO A 129 58.92 -40.29 8.61
CA PRO A 129 59.41 -41.64 8.61
C PRO A 129 58.98 -42.54 9.76
N ARG A 130 58.44 -41.92 10.82
CA ARG A 130 57.87 -42.67 11.98
C ARG A 130 56.41 -43.01 11.80
N SER A 131 55.75 -42.43 10.81
CA SER A 131 54.36 -42.68 10.55
C SER A 131 54.12 -42.87 9.04
N GLY A 132 53.71 -44.03 8.62
CA GLY A 132 53.50 -44.29 7.20
C GLY A 132 52.38 -43.48 6.51
N SER A 133 51.67 -42.58 7.23
CA SER A 133 50.51 -41.86 6.70
C SER A 133 50.48 -40.37 6.99
N THR A 134 51.37 -39.86 7.84
CA THR A 134 51.38 -38.43 8.19
C THR A 134 52.45 -37.65 7.45
N ARG A 135 52.19 -36.39 7.17
CA ARG A 135 53.15 -35.47 6.61
C ARG A 135 53.42 -34.33 7.60
N LYS A 136 54.70 -33.99 7.74
CA LYS A 136 55.18 -32.94 8.67
C LYS A 136 56.04 -31.92 7.94
N VAL A 137 56.16 -30.74 8.53
CA VAL A 137 57.12 -29.73 8.06
C VAL A 137 58.53 -30.21 8.37
N PHE A 138 59.47 -29.88 7.52
CA PHE A 138 60.83 -30.37 7.61
C PHE A 138 61.83 -29.30 7.18
N SER A 139 63.10 -29.50 7.56
CA SER A 139 64.26 -28.83 7.00
C SER A 139 65.08 -29.87 6.24
N ALA A 140 65.69 -29.47 5.14
CA ALA A 140 66.53 -30.38 4.37
C ALA A 140 67.73 -29.65 3.76
N PHE A 141 68.83 -30.38 3.60
CA PHE A 141 70.02 -29.86 2.95
C PHE A 141 70.77 -30.99 2.23
N GLU A 142 71.50 -30.63 1.19
CA GLU A 142 72.32 -31.58 0.40
C GLU A 142 73.56 -32.01 1.18
N VAL A 143 73.85 -33.30 1.19
CA VAL A 143 75.11 -33.86 1.70
C VAL A 143 75.98 -34.11 0.46
N ARG A 144 77.06 -33.33 0.34
CA ARG A 144 78.01 -33.40 -0.79
C ARG A 144 79.34 -33.92 -0.34
N GLY A 145 79.92 -34.87 -1.10
CA GLY A 145 81.31 -35.24 -1.04
C GLY A 145 82.20 -34.28 -1.82
N GLU A 146 83.46 -34.65 -2.09
CA GLU A 146 84.41 -33.74 -2.77
C GLU A 146 84.01 -33.27 -4.14
N GLU A 147 83.24 -34.08 -4.94
CA GLU A 147 82.81 -33.68 -6.30
C GLU A 147 81.33 -34.01 -6.60
N ASN A 148 80.64 -34.82 -5.81
CA ASN A 148 79.30 -35.32 -6.14
C ASN A 148 78.31 -35.17 -4.97
N LEU A 149 77.01 -35.10 -5.33
CA LEU A 149 75.91 -35.22 -4.35
C LEU A 149 75.83 -36.65 -3.86
N GLU A 150 76.05 -36.87 -2.58
CA GLU A 150 76.03 -38.21 -1.93
C GLU A 150 74.69 -38.54 -1.28
N GLY A 151 73.90 -37.52 -0.89
CA GLY A 151 72.60 -37.72 -0.26
C GLY A 151 72.00 -36.44 0.24
N TYR A 152 71.04 -36.58 1.15
CA TYR A 152 70.34 -35.48 1.79
C TYR A 152 70.24 -35.67 3.28
N LEU A 153 70.41 -34.63 4.05
CA LEU A 153 70.02 -34.58 5.43
C LEU A 153 68.55 -34.09 5.50
N TYR A 154 67.69 -34.90 6.09
CA TYR A 154 66.28 -34.65 6.23
C TYR A 154 65.91 -34.54 7.72
N VAL A 155 65.44 -33.36 8.13
CA VAL A 155 65.13 -33.08 9.56
C VAL A 155 63.65 -32.80 9.66
N VAL A 156 62.90 -33.73 10.24
CA VAL A 156 61.48 -33.57 10.53
C VAL A 156 61.33 -32.64 11.72
N LEU A 157 60.54 -31.59 11.52
CA LEU A 157 60.22 -30.59 12.55
C LEU A 157 58.84 -30.90 13.16
N GLY A 158 58.79 -31.08 14.48
CA GLY A 158 57.53 -31.46 15.11
C GLY A 158 57.34 -32.95 15.35
N GLY A 159 58.41 -33.61 15.87
CA GLY A 159 58.38 -35.00 16.32
C GLY A 159 57.38 -35.27 17.44
N GLN A 160 57.42 -36.52 17.98
CA GLN A 160 56.47 -36.94 19.05
C GLN A 160 56.41 -36.01 20.25
N THR A 161 57.54 -35.41 20.61
CA THR A 161 57.61 -34.45 21.73
C THR A 161 56.78 -33.22 21.45
N TYR A 162 56.71 -32.75 20.17
CA TYR A 162 55.85 -31.65 19.77
C TYR A 162 54.38 -32.05 19.80
N GLU A 163 54.04 -33.28 19.38
CA GLU A 163 52.65 -33.76 19.44
C GLU A 163 52.14 -33.91 20.86
N ALA A 164 53.00 -34.37 21.79
CA ALA A 164 52.64 -34.43 23.20
C ALA A 164 52.44 -33.04 23.81
N LEU A 165 53.37 -32.09 23.53
CA LEU A 165 53.25 -30.68 23.91
C LEU A 165 52.03 -29.99 23.28
N SER A 166 51.76 -30.26 22.02
CA SER A 166 50.63 -29.63 21.32
C SER A 166 49.27 -30.12 21.82
N ARG A 167 49.17 -31.39 22.26
CA ARG A 167 47.98 -31.90 22.96
C ARG A 167 47.76 -31.21 24.31
N ASP A 168 48.83 -30.97 25.04
CA ASP A 168 48.79 -30.22 26.30
C ASP A 168 48.45 -28.73 26.08
N ILE A 169 48.93 -28.10 25.01
CA ILE A 169 48.61 -26.73 24.64
C ILE A 169 47.12 -26.61 24.22
N GLY A 170 46.51 -27.63 23.63
CA GLY A 170 45.09 -27.68 23.37
C GLY A 170 44.20 -27.62 24.61
N SER A 171 44.73 -28.06 25.76
CA SER A 171 44.14 -27.89 27.09
C SER A 171 44.56 -26.59 27.81
N SER A 172 45.40 -25.79 27.18
CA SER A 172 45.98 -24.60 27.78
C SER A 172 44.93 -23.52 28.06
N TYR A 173 45.26 -22.65 29.01
CA TYR A 173 44.43 -21.50 29.40
C TYR A 173 44.05 -20.62 28.21
N VAL A 174 44.95 -20.42 27.25
CA VAL A 174 44.72 -19.63 26.03
C VAL A 174 43.68 -20.28 25.11
N GLY A 175 43.74 -21.62 24.93
CA GLY A 175 42.77 -22.36 24.15
C GLY A 175 41.35 -22.26 24.73
N LYS A 176 41.22 -22.38 26.07
CA LYS A 176 39.95 -22.22 26.77
C LYS A 176 39.38 -20.82 26.67
N ILE A 177 40.23 -19.79 26.86
CA ILE A 177 39.82 -18.39 26.70
C ILE A 177 39.29 -18.11 25.27
N SER A 178 39.97 -18.60 24.24
CA SER A 178 39.56 -18.43 22.85
C SER A 178 38.16 -18.99 22.59
N VAL A 179 37.83 -20.15 23.18
CA VAL A 179 36.49 -20.74 23.09
C VAL A 179 35.47 -19.89 23.85
N TYR A 180 35.78 -19.42 25.07
CA TYR A 180 34.86 -18.55 25.82
C TYR A 180 34.60 -17.23 25.12
N VAL A 181 35.62 -16.62 24.55
CA VAL A 181 35.49 -15.37 23.77
C VAL A 181 34.60 -15.60 22.53
N ALA A 182 34.81 -16.70 21.79
CA ALA A 182 34.00 -17.04 20.64
C ALA A 182 32.53 -17.22 21.02
N ILE A 183 32.25 -17.95 22.13
CA ILE A 183 30.89 -18.12 22.64
C ILE A 183 30.28 -16.77 23.05
N ALA A 184 31.05 -15.92 23.76
CA ALA A 184 30.58 -14.61 24.19
C ALA A 184 30.20 -13.69 23.00
N VAL A 185 31.02 -13.69 21.94
CA VAL A 185 30.74 -12.93 20.71
C VAL A 185 29.48 -13.43 20.03
N VAL A 186 29.28 -14.74 19.91
CA VAL A 186 28.06 -15.34 19.32
C VAL A 186 26.82 -14.97 20.13
N LEU A 187 26.91 -15.07 21.47
CA LEU A 187 25.80 -14.69 22.36
C LEU A 187 25.48 -13.19 22.27
N ALA A 188 26.51 -12.34 22.24
CA ALA A 188 26.30 -10.90 22.07
C ALA A 188 25.63 -10.57 20.73
N ALA A 189 26.10 -11.15 19.63
CA ALA A 189 25.50 -10.96 18.30
C ALA A 189 24.04 -11.44 18.25
N ALA A 190 23.75 -12.60 18.85
CA ALA A 190 22.40 -13.13 18.95
C ALA A 190 21.48 -12.20 19.76
N THR A 191 21.98 -11.69 20.90
CA THR A 191 21.20 -10.78 21.76
C THR A 191 20.88 -9.46 21.07
N VAL A 192 21.87 -8.83 20.42
CA VAL A 192 21.68 -7.59 19.66
C VAL A 192 20.70 -7.82 18.51
N GLY A 193 20.87 -8.90 17.75
CA GLY A 193 19.99 -9.25 16.65
C GLY A 193 18.53 -9.44 17.09
N LEU A 194 18.30 -10.16 18.20
CA LEU A 194 16.97 -10.35 18.76
C LEU A 194 16.35 -9.04 19.25
N LEU A 195 17.14 -8.14 19.82
CA LEU A 195 16.68 -6.84 20.30
C LEU A 195 16.23 -5.95 19.13
N VAL A 196 17.06 -5.81 18.11
CA VAL A 196 16.73 -5.05 16.89
C VAL A 196 15.46 -5.62 16.24
N PHE A 197 15.39 -6.94 16.14
CA PHE A 197 14.23 -7.63 15.55
C PHE A 197 12.94 -7.43 16.35
N SER A 198 13.04 -7.40 17.67
CA SER A 198 11.92 -7.11 18.57
C SER A 198 11.38 -5.69 18.36
N LEU A 199 12.27 -4.71 18.19
CA LEU A 199 11.90 -3.33 17.96
C LEU A 199 11.14 -3.16 16.61
N LEU A 200 11.66 -3.73 15.54
CA LEU A 200 11.04 -3.68 14.22
C LEU A 200 9.67 -4.38 14.18
N THR A 201 9.58 -5.59 14.78
CA THR A 201 8.32 -6.33 14.77
C THR A 201 7.26 -5.74 15.68
N ARG A 202 7.62 -5.02 16.73
CA ARG A 202 6.65 -4.30 17.59
C ARG A 202 5.90 -3.22 16.80
N ARG A 203 6.60 -2.45 15.94
CA ARG A 203 5.97 -1.42 15.10
C ARG A 203 4.97 -2.03 14.11
N LEU A 204 5.37 -3.09 13.42
CA LEU A 204 4.50 -3.79 12.48
C LEU A 204 3.28 -4.42 13.14
N LYS A 205 3.44 -4.97 14.35
CA LYS A 205 2.34 -5.53 15.13
C LYS A 205 1.34 -4.45 15.57
N ARG A 206 1.83 -3.27 15.97
CA ARG A 206 0.99 -2.13 16.33
C ARG A 206 0.15 -1.67 15.14
N LEU A 207 0.78 -1.48 13.97
CA LEU A 207 0.09 -1.12 12.74
C LEU A 207 -0.99 -2.16 12.38
N ASN A 208 -0.67 -3.44 12.44
CA ASN A 208 -1.64 -4.51 12.16
C ASN A 208 -2.84 -4.49 13.12
N LEU A 209 -2.62 -4.19 14.41
CA LEU A 209 -3.69 -4.08 15.38
C LEU A 209 -4.62 -2.89 15.07
N GLU A 210 -4.05 -1.73 14.72
CA GLU A 210 -4.85 -0.57 14.33
C GLU A 210 -5.63 -0.83 13.02
N MET A 211 -5.02 -1.47 12.03
CA MET A 211 -5.70 -1.89 10.81
C MET A 211 -6.89 -2.81 11.09
N ARG A 212 -6.74 -3.78 12.00
CA ARG A 212 -7.84 -4.66 12.41
C ARG A 212 -8.95 -3.90 13.12
N ARG A 213 -8.61 -3.01 14.05
CA ARG A 213 -9.62 -2.17 14.75
C ARG A 213 -10.46 -1.37 13.77
N VAL A 214 -9.84 -0.73 12.78
CA VAL A 214 -10.55 0.04 11.75
C VAL A 214 -11.48 -0.87 10.95
N SER A 215 -11.01 -2.06 10.56
CA SER A 215 -11.83 -3.05 9.87
C SER A 215 -13.02 -3.52 10.72
N ASP A 216 -12.77 -3.84 11.99
CA ASP A 216 -13.80 -4.34 12.92
C ASP A 216 -14.86 -3.26 13.26
N THR A 217 -14.48 -1.97 13.26
CA THR A 217 -15.38 -0.84 13.46
C THR A 217 -16.08 -0.38 12.18
N GLY A 218 -15.93 -1.10 11.06
CA GLY A 218 -16.56 -0.74 9.78
C GLY A 218 -16.11 0.61 9.24
N PHE A 219 -14.86 1.01 9.46
CA PHE A 219 -14.26 2.28 9.04
C PHE A 219 -14.91 3.54 9.63
N GLU A 220 -15.66 3.42 10.74
CA GLU A 220 -16.23 4.59 11.41
C GLU A 220 -15.16 5.50 12.02
N GLN A 221 -14.06 4.92 12.50
CA GLN A 221 -12.91 5.64 13.05
C GLN A 221 -11.72 5.52 12.12
N VAL A 222 -11.23 6.65 11.61
CA VAL A 222 -9.96 6.70 10.88
C VAL A 222 -8.83 6.73 11.92
N PRO A 223 -7.85 5.83 11.88
CA PRO A 223 -6.75 5.84 12.82
C PRO A 223 -5.87 7.07 12.56
N CYS A 224 -5.54 7.79 13.61
CA CYS A 224 -4.46 8.77 13.57
C CYS A 224 -3.17 8.03 13.96
N ILE A 225 -2.40 7.59 12.98
CA ILE A 225 -1.14 6.88 13.22
C ILE A 225 -0.04 7.92 13.27
N GLU A 226 0.35 8.34 14.49
CA GLU A 226 1.49 9.23 14.66
C GLU A 226 2.76 8.56 14.12
N PRO A 227 3.56 9.27 13.29
CA PRO A 227 4.83 8.77 12.81
C PRO A 227 5.75 8.51 14.00
N ALA A 228 6.22 7.28 14.16
CA ALA A 228 6.99 6.87 15.31
C ALA A 228 8.48 7.25 15.22
N SER A 229 8.92 7.86 14.12
CA SER A 229 10.32 8.21 13.87
C SER A 229 10.43 9.60 13.22
N ALA A 230 11.54 10.27 13.48
CA ALA A 230 11.93 11.49 12.77
C ALA A 230 12.34 11.23 11.30
N TYR A 231 12.54 9.97 10.95
CA TYR A 231 12.87 9.51 9.59
C TYR A 231 11.69 8.72 9.05
N ASP A 232 11.23 9.11 7.86
CA ASP A 232 10.13 8.52 7.13
C ASP A 232 10.57 7.19 6.51
N ASP A 233 10.21 6.06 7.17
CA ASP A 233 10.53 4.72 6.69
C ASP A 233 9.33 4.08 5.94
N GLU A 234 9.55 2.91 5.36
CA GLU A 234 8.55 2.17 4.59
C GLU A 234 7.31 1.81 5.42
N ILE A 235 7.46 1.64 6.74
CA ILE A 235 6.34 1.35 7.65
C ILE A 235 5.50 2.60 7.87
N ASP A 236 6.11 3.77 7.98
CA ASP A 236 5.41 5.05 8.10
C ASP A 236 4.69 5.39 6.79
N GLN A 237 5.27 5.09 5.63
CA GLN A 237 4.64 5.24 4.33
C GLN A 237 3.43 4.32 4.17
N LEU A 238 3.54 3.06 4.61
CA LEU A 238 2.42 2.10 4.63
C LEU A 238 1.29 2.58 5.55
N ALA A 239 1.63 3.09 6.74
CA ALA A 239 0.67 3.63 7.70
C ALA A 239 -0.13 4.80 7.11
N ARG A 240 0.53 5.77 6.46
CA ARG A 240 -0.14 6.89 5.78
C ARG A 240 -0.99 6.46 4.60
N SER A 241 -0.51 5.51 3.83
CA SER A 241 -1.29 4.96 2.71
C SER A 241 -2.57 4.31 3.20
N PHE A 242 -2.49 3.57 4.31
CA PHE A 242 -3.65 2.96 4.96
C PHE A 242 -4.61 4.01 5.54
N GLU A 243 -4.10 5.05 6.20
CA GLU A 243 -4.89 6.16 6.73
C GLU A 243 -5.66 6.88 5.61
N SER A 244 -4.98 7.22 4.51
CA SER A 244 -5.59 7.83 3.32
C SER A 244 -6.69 6.95 2.71
N MET A 245 -6.43 5.64 2.57
CA MET A 245 -7.40 4.67 2.05
C MET A 245 -8.61 4.56 2.98
N SER A 246 -8.39 4.45 4.30
CA SER A 246 -9.46 4.36 5.30
C SER A 246 -10.33 5.61 5.30
N GLY A 247 -9.72 6.80 5.14
CA GLY A 247 -10.42 8.07 4.99
C GLY A 247 -11.35 8.10 3.77
N LYS A 248 -10.85 7.63 2.61
CA LYS A 248 -11.66 7.53 1.37
C LYS A 248 -12.83 6.55 1.53
N ILE A 249 -12.59 5.38 2.13
CA ILE A 249 -13.63 4.38 2.36
C ILE A 249 -14.71 4.95 3.30
N LYS A 250 -14.32 5.61 4.39
CA LYS A 250 -15.27 6.27 5.31
C LYS A 250 -16.13 7.29 4.58
N GLN A 251 -15.52 8.14 3.74
CA GLN A 251 -16.25 9.14 2.96
C GLN A 251 -17.25 8.49 1.99
N GLN A 252 -16.85 7.40 1.32
CA GLN A 252 -17.74 6.66 0.42
C GLN A 252 -18.90 6.00 1.17
N LEU A 253 -18.64 5.41 2.35
CA LEU A 253 -19.68 4.81 3.19
C LEU A 253 -20.69 5.85 3.67
N LEU A 254 -20.24 7.04 4.09
CA LEU A 254 -21.12 8.14 4.49
C LEU A 254 -21.97 8.60 3.31
N GLN A 255 -21.42 8.68 2.12
CA GLN A 255 -22.14 9.06 0.92
C GLN A 255 -23.18 8.00 0.50
N LEU A 256 -22.81 6.72 0.58
CA LEU A 256 -23.74 5.61 0.35
C LEU A 256 -24.90 5.62 1.35
N LYS A 257 -24.61 5.82 2.64
CA LYS A 257 -25.64 5.91 3.68
C LYS A 257 -26.59 7.07 3.42
N LYS A 258 -26.03 8.26 3.11
CA LYS A 258 -26.86 9.43 2.76
C LYS A 258 -27.76 9.15 1.55
N ASN A 259 -27.24 8.49 0.53
CA ASN A 259 -28.02 8.13 -0.64
C ASN A 259 -29.13 7.10 -0.32
N ASP A 260 -28.84 6.12 0.56
CA ASP A 260 -29.84 5.14 1.00
C ASP A 260 -30.95 5.80 1.84
N ASP A 261 -30.58 6.70 2.76
CA ASP A 261 -31.54 7.46 3.55
C ASP A 261 -32.44 8.33 2.66
N LEU A 262 -31.88 9.05 1.70
CA LEU A 262 -32.64 9.82 0.71
C LEU A 262 -33.58 8.92 -0.11
N ARG A 263 -33.12 7.73 -0.50
CA ARG A 263 -33.92 6.76 -1.25
C ARG A 263 -35.11 6.25 -0.41
N ARG A 264 -34.88 5.95 0.86
CA ARG A 264 -35.95 5.50 1.78
C ARG A 264 -37.00 6.60 2.01
N GLU A 265 -36.54 7.83 2.23
CA GLU A 265 -37.41 9.00 2.37
C GLU A 265 -38.26 9.21 1.12
N LEU A 266 -37.67 9.13 -0.08
CA LEU A 266 -38.37 9.19 -1.35
C LEU A 266 -39.49 8.14 -1.43
N VAL A 267 -39.17 6.86 -1.17
CA VAL A 267 -40.18 5.78 -1.24
C VAL A 267 -41.32 6.01 -0.24
N SER A 268 -41.00 6.47 0.97
CA SER A 268 -41.97 6.77 2.01
C SER A 268 -42.91 7.89 1.60
N ASN A 269 -42.36 9.01 1.14
CA ASN A 269 -43.11 10.21 0.75
C ASN A 269 -43.98 9.95 -0.48
N ILE A 270 -43.46 9.24 -1.51
CA ILE A 270 -44.20 8.80 -2.68
C ILE A 270 -45.39 7.93 -2.24
N SER A 271 -45.17 6.95 -1.39
CA SER A 271 -46.21 6.02 -0.96
C SER A 271 -47.37 6.76 -0.25
N HIS A 272 -46.99 7.74 0.61
CA HIS A 272 -47.98 8.57 1.32
C HIS A 272 -48.79 9.43 0.33
N ASP A 273 -48.12 10.13 -0.59
CA ASP A 273 -48.77 11.09 -1.53
C ASP A 273 -49.60 10.42 -2.62
N LEU A 274 -49.27 9.15 -2.96
CA LEU A 274 -50.12 8.33 -3.83
C LEU A 274 -51.33 7.76 -3.08
N ARG A 275 -51.18 7.33 -1.82
CA ARG A 275 -52.25 6.71 -1.05
C ARG A 275 -53.39 7.68 -0.78
N THR A 276 -53.09 8.94 -0.44
CA THR A 276 -54.08 9.95 -0.07
C THR A 276 -55.13 10.19 -1.18
N PRO A 277 -54.75 10.57 -2.42
CA PRO A 277 -55.72 10.76 -3.50
C PRO A 277 -56.43 9.47 -3.90
N LEU A 278 -55.75 8.32 -3.83
CA LEU A 278 -56.32 7.01 -4.15
C LEU A 278 -57.43 6.65 -3.17
N SER A 279 -57.17 6.78 -1.87
CA SER A 279 -58.20 6.49 -0.81
C SER A 279 -59.37 7.44 -0.90
N ALA A 280 -59.13 8.74 -1.18
CA ALA A 280 -60.19 9.70 -1.39
C ALA A 280 -61.07 9.33 -2.57
N MET A 281 -60.46 8.98 -3.71
CA MET A 281 -61.18 8.55 -4.92
C MET A 281 -62.00 7.28 -4.67
N GLN A 282 -61.46 6.29 -3.99
CA GLN A 282 -62.15 5.06 -3.61
C GLN A 282 -63.36 5.39 -2.70
N GLY A 283 -63.18 6.20 -1.67
CA GLY A 283 -64.27 6.55 -0.77
C GLY A 283 -65.44 7.27 -1.45
N TYR A 284 -65.17 8.20 -2.42
CA TYR A 284 -66.22 8.85 -3.21
C TYR A 284 -66.90 7.90 -4.15
N LEU A 285 -66.18 6.98 -4.82
CA LEU A 285 -66.74 5.95 -5.69
C LEU A 285 -67.57 4.93 -4.89
N GLU A 286 -67.11 4.47 -3.72
CA GLU A 286 -67.87 3.59 -2.84
C GLU A 286 -69.16 4.27 -2.35
N THR A 287 -69.10 5.56 -2.03
CA THR A 287 -70.29 6.32 -1.61
C THR A 287 -71.29 6.39 -2.76
N LEU A 288 -70.83 6.62 -4.01
CA LEU A 288 -71.69 6.61 -5.19
C LEU A 288 -72.30 5.24 -5.45
N ILE A 289 -71.61 4.14 -5.20
CA ILE A 289 -72.08 2.76 -5.39
C ILE A 289 -73.12 2.41 -4.30
N ILE A 290 -72.86 2.74 -3.05
CA ILE A 290 -73.69 2.34 -1.92
C ILE A 290 -74.96 3.20 -1.80
N LYS A 291 -74.82 4.52 -2.02
CA LYS A 291 -75.87 5.50 -1.83
C LYS A 291 -76.47 6.06 -3.13
N GLY A 292 -76.08 5.52 -4.28
CA GLY A 292 -76.38 6.09 -5.60
C GLY A 292 -77.87 6.37 -5.85
N GLU A 293 -78.76 5.54 -5.32
CA GLU A 293 -80.23 5.73 -5.46
C GLU A 293 -80.81 6.78 -4.49
N THR A 294 -80.09 7.11 -3.41
CA THR A 294 -80.53 8.05 -2.35
C THR A 294 -79.90 9.44 -2.49
N LEU A 295 -78.88 9.61 -3.35
CA LEU A 295 -78.19 10.87 -3.55
C LEU A 295 -78.98 11.74 -4.57
N SER A 296 -78.96 13.06 -4.32
CA SER A 296 -79.45 14.03 -5.32
C SER A 296 -78.49 14.02 -6.53
N GLU A 297 -79.01 14.43 -7.71
CA GLU A 297 -78.18 14.54 -8.93
C GLU A 297 -77.00 15.49 -8.73
N GLU A 298 -77.21 16.58 -7.97
CA GLU A 298 -76.17 17.55 -7.64
C GLU A 298 -75.04 16.93 -6.77
N GLU A 299 -75.38 16.09 -5.79
CA GLU A 299 -74.43 15.39 -4.93
C GLU A 299 -73.67 14.35 -5.72
N ARG A 300 -74.35 13.61 -6.59
CA ARG A 300 -73.74 12.63 -7.48
C ARG A 300 -72.73 13.29 -8.45
N GLU A 301 -73.10 14.38 -9.08
CA GLU A 301 -72.20 15.14 -9.94
C GLU A 301 -70.98 15.69 -9.16
N ARG A 302 -71.19 16.19 -7.95
CA ARG A 302 -70.14 16.67 -7.08
C ARG A 302 -69.12 15.56 -6.75
N TYR A 303 -69.61 14.38 -6.35
CA TYR A 303 -68.72 13.25 -6.05
C TYR A 303 -67.92 12.76 -7.26
N LEU A 304 -68.53 12.67 -8.41
CA LEU A 304 -67.88 12.37 -9.68
C LEU A 304 -66.82 13.41 -10.04
N LYS A 305 -67.12 14.71 -9.89
CA LYS A 305 -66.13 15.79 -10.12
C LYS A 305 -64.92 15.68 -9.16
N VAL A 306 -65.18 15.34 -7.90
CA VAL A 306 -64.11 15.17 -6.90
C VAL A 306 -63.27 13.92 -7.23
N ALA A 307 -63.89 12.78 -7.51
CA ALA A 307 -63.17 11.56 -7.93
C ALA A 307 -62.30 11.80 -9.17
N ARG A 308 -62.86 12.47 -10.22
CA ARG A 308 -62.11 12.86 -11.42
C ARG A 308 -60.91 13.75 -11.10
N ARG A 309 -61.06 14.74 -10.20
CA ARG A 309 -59.98 15.62 -9.76
C ARG A 309 -58.82 14.84 -9.15
N HIS A 310 -59.13 13.89 -8.24
CA HIS A 310 -58.12 13.02 -7.62
C HIS A 310 -57.43 12.10 -8.62
N THR A 311 -58.15 11.61 -9.66
CA THR A 311 -57.56 10.82 -10.74
C THR A 311 -56.55 11.64 -11.57
N VAL A 312 -56.92 12.86 -11.97
CA VAL A 312 -56.04 13.77 -12.72
C VAL A 312 -54.80 14.12 -11.88
N ARG A 313 -54.99 14.41 -10.60
CA ARG A 313 -53.89 14.68 -9.68
C ARG A 313 -52.94 13.49 -9.55
N LEU A 314 -53.46 12.27 -9.42
CA LEU A 314 -52.64 11.05 -9.32
C LEU A 314 -51.84 10.83 -10.60
N GLY A 315 -52.47 11.07 -11.79
CA GLY A 315 -51.77 11.02 -13.07
C GLY A 315 -50.60 12.01 -13.18
N SER A 316 -50.83 13.27 -12.75
CA SER A 316 -49.77 14.29 -12.71
C SER A 316 -48.61 13.90 -11.77
N LEU A 317 -48.93 13.40 -10.55
CA LEU A 317 -47.93 12.93 -9.60
C LEU A 317 -47.04 11.81 -10.18
N ILE A 318 -47.66 10.82 -10.84
CA ILE A 318 -46.97 9.74 -11.49
C ILE A 318 -46.07 10.25 -12.64
N GLY A 319 -46.62 11.18 -13.46
CA GLY A 319 -45.87 11.80 -14.54
C GLY A 319 -44.63 12.56 -14.04
N ASP A 320 -44.80 13.43 -13.04
CA ASP A 320 -43.69 14.18 -12.44
C ASP A 320 -42.63 13.25 -11.83
N LEU A 321 -43.06 12.12 -11.21
CA LEU A 321 -42.14 11.12 -10.65
C LEU A 321 -41.33 10.41 -11.73
N PHE A 322 -41.98 9.97 -12.82
CA PHE A 322 -41.27 9.35 -13.95
C PHE A 322 -40.29 10.32 -14.60
N GLU A 323 -40.67 11.57 -14.76
CA GLU A 323 -39.84 12.62 -15.32
C GLU A 323 -38.59 12.85 -14.44
N LEU A 324 -38.80 13.03 -13.14
CA LEU A 324 -37.69 13.19 -12.18
C LEU A 324 -36.76 11.96 -12.16
N SER A 325 -37.32 10.75 -12.16
CA SER A 325 -36.57 9.50 -12.24
C SER A 325 -35.73 9.40 -13.51
N LYS A 326 -36.31 9.84 -14.65
CA LYS A 326 -35.58 9.90 -15.92
C LYS A 326 -34.44 10.92 -15.86
N LEU A 327 -34.68 12.12 -15.34
CA LEU A 327 -33.68 13.18 -15.21
C LEU A 327 -32.57 12.83 -14.21
N ASP A 328 -32.84 11.97 -13.21
CA ASP A 328 -31.85 11.48 -12.24
C ASP A 328 -30.94 10.39 -12.81
N SER A 329 -31.39 9.72 -13.86
CA SER A 329 -30.55 8.71 -14.50
C SER A 329 -29.35 9.37 -15.19
N ALA A 330 -28.13 8.87 -14.96
CA ALA A 330 -26.90 9.37 -15.60
C ALA A 330 -26.89 9.27 -17.14
N SER A 331 -27.98 8.78 -17.73
CA SER A 331 -28.12 8.54 -19.16
C SER A 331 -28.81 9.68 -19.92
N VAL A 332 -29.34 10.70 -19.23
CA VAL A 332 -30.00 11.85 -19.91
C VAL A 332 -28.94 12.90 -20.23
N THR A 333 -28.62 13.02 -21.51
CA THR A 333 -27.87 14.12 -22.09
C THR A 333 -28.84 15.08 -22.78
N PRO A 334 -28.87 16.38 -22.39
CA PRO A 334 -29.73 17.37 -23.08
C PRO A 334 -29.38 17.45 -24.57
N GLN A 335 -30.39 17.55 -25.41
CA GLN A 335 -30.19 17.80 -26.83
C GLN A 335 -30.06 19.31 -27.05
N LEU A 336 -28.82 19.79 -26.95
CA LEU A 336 -28.53 21.22 -27.04
C LEU A 336 -28.71 21.69 -28.50
N GLU A 337 -29.65 22.59 -28.71
CA GLU A 337 -29.91 23.26 -30.00
C GLU A 337 -30.04 24.78 -29.80
N SER A 338 -29.89 25.52 -30.89
CA SER A 338 -30.10 26.97 -30.88
C SER A 338 -31.57 27.29 -31.18
N PHE A 339 -32.23 28.01 -30.29
CA PHE A 339 -33.63 28.39 -30.44
C PHE A 339 -33.90 29.82 -29.98
N SER A 340 -35.02 30.37 -30.45
CA SER A 340 -35.54 31.69 -30.07
C SER A 340 -36.20 31.60 -28.68
N LEU A 341 -35.58 32.15 -27.66
CA LEU A 341 -36.12 32.16 -26.31
C LEU A 341 -37.40 33.03 -26.19
N PRO A 342 -37.50 34.20 -26.83
CA PRO A 342 -38.74 34.98 -26.83
C PRO A 342 -39.95 34.22 -27.42
N GLU A 343 -39.78 33.47 -28.53
CA GLU A 343 -40.85 32.65 -29.11
C GLU A 343 -41.29 31.58 -28.12
N LEU A 344 -40.36 30.85 -27.48
CA LEU A 344 -40.69 29.83 -26.49
C LEU A 344 -41.47 30.43 -25.31
N VAL A 345 -41.05 31.59 -24.79
CA VAL A 345 -41.72 32.25 -23.67
C VAL A 345 -43.14 32.74 -24.09
N GLN A 346 -43.32 33.21 -25.35
CA GLN A 346 -44.63 33.57 -25.86
C GLN A 346 -45.55 32.35 -25.96
N ASP A 347 -45.07 31.24 -26.50
CA ASP A 347 -45.84 29.99 -26.63
C ASP A 347 -46.31 29.48 -25.27
N VAL A 348 -45.42 29.45 -24.28
CA VAL A 348 -45.79 29.07 -22.91
C VAL A 348 -46.78 30.06 -22.30
N ALA A 349 -46.58 31.35 -22.45
CA ALA A 349 -47.53 32.35 -21.95
C ALA A 349 -48.92 32.17 -22.56
N GLN A 350 -49.00 31.92 -23.88
CA GLN A 350 -50.27 31.68 -24.60
C GLN A 350 -50.99 30.42 -24.07
N GLU A 351 -50.25 29.35 -23.78
CA GLU A 351 -50.81 28.12 -23.20
C GLU A 351 -51.48 28.39 -21.85
N PHE A 352 -50.87 29.23 -21.01
CA PHE A 352 -51.37 29.53 -19.67
C PHE A 352 -52.35 30.71 -19.62
N GLN A 353 -52.57 31.44 -20.69
CA GLN A 353 -53.43 32.63 -20.76
C GLN A 353 -54.87 32.34 -20.27
N LEU A 354 -55.50 31.28 -20.76
CA LEU A 354 -56.87 30.90 -20.38
C LEU A 354 -56.93 30.50 -18.87
N GLN A 355 -55.88 29.93 -18.34
CA GLN A 355 -55.81 29.54 -16.92
C GLN A 355 -55.71 30.77 -16.03
N ALA A 356 -54.89 31.76 -16.41
CA ALA A 356 -54.74 33.03 -15.71
C ALA A 356 -56.04 33.82 -15.72
N GLU A 357 -56.72 33.93 -16.91
CA GLU A 357 -58.00 34.60 -17.06
C GLU A 357 -59.09 34.00 -16.17
N LYS A 358 -59.21 32.66 -16.14
CA LYS A 358 -60.17 31.97 -15.24
C LYS A 358 -59.97 32.30 -13.77
N LYS A 359 -58.76 32.70 -13.40
CA LYS A 359 -58.41 33.07 -12.02
C LYS A 359 -58.38 34.60 -11.83
N ASN A 360 -58.73 35.39 -12.87
CA ASN A 360 -58.59 36.85 -12.93
C ASN A 360 -57.15 37.33 -12.56
N ILE A 361 -56.14 36.68 -13.12
CA ILE A 361 -54.74 37.07 -13.00
C ILE A 361 -54.30 37.68 -14.33
N THR A 362 -53.57 38.80 -14.26
CA THR A 362 -52.96 39.42 -15.45
C THR A 362 -51.67 38.71 -15.76
N LEU A 363 -51.54 38.11 -16.97
CA LEU A 363 -50.29 37.53 -17.46
C LEU A 363 -49.64 38.49 -18.44
N SER A 364 -48.44 39.00 -18.09
CA SER A 364 -47.73 40.02 -18.87
C SER A 364 -46.37 39.51 -19.35
N LEU A 365 -45.96 39.98 -20.52
CA LEU A 365 -44.67 39.67 -21.13
C LEU A 365 -43.82 40.96 -21.20
N ASN A 366 -42.60 40.91 -20.66
CA ASN A 366 -41.62 41.97 -20.79
C ASN A 366 -40.38 41.40 -21.51
N LEU A 367 -40.43 41.47 -22.84
CA LEU A 367 -39.42 40.90 -23.71
C LEU A 367 -38.59 42.04 -24.30
N ASP A 368 -37.27 41.95 -24.18
CA ASP A 368 -36.37 42.84 -24.91
C ASP A 368 -36.57 42.65 -26.41
N THR A 369 -36.57 43.74 -27.17
CA THR A 369 -36.93 43.81 -28.61
C THR A 369 -35.93 43.08 -29.52
N ASN A 370 -34.79 42.63 -29.02
CA ASN A 370 -33.81 41.87 -29.80
C ASN A 370 -34.11 40.37 -29.79
N PRO A 371 -33.91 39.65 -30.89
CA PRO A 371 -34.05 38.21 -30.92
C PRO A 371 -32.95 37.57 -30.09
N ALA A 372 -33.26 37.15 -28.85
CA ALA A 372 -32.33 36.47 -27.95
C ALA A 372 -32.30 34.96 -28.29
N PHE A 373 -31.32 34.53 -29.09
CA PHE A 373 -31.08 33.13 -29.34
C PHE A 373 -30.24 32.55 -28.20
N THR A 374 -30.63 31.37 -27.74
CA THR A 374 -29.95 30.64 -26.68
C THR A 374 -29.62 29.23 -27.11
N ILE A 375 -28.71 28.56 -26.38
CA ILE A 375 -28.40 27.14 -26.59
C ILE A 375 -28.95 26.34 -25.41
N GLY A 376 -29.75 25.33 -25.70
CA GLY A 376 -30.35 24.46 -24.69
C GLY A 376 -31.23 23.39 -25.34
N ASP A 377 -31.77 22.50 -24.50
CA ASP A 377 -32.81 21.55 -24.92
C ASP A 377 -34.17 22.24 -24.78
N ILE A 378 -34.78 22.56 -25.95
CA ILE A 378 -36.01 23.36 -26.00
C ILE A 378 -37.14 22.71 -25.19
N GLY A 379 -37.28 21.37 -25.27
CA GLY A 379 -38.33 20.64 -24.53
C GLY A 379 -38.15 20.70 -23.04
N LEU A 380 -36.89 20.60 -22.55
CA LEU A 380 -36.56 20.70 -21.13
C LEU A 380 -36.72 22.14 -20.64
N ILE A 381 -36.31 23.15 -21.39
CA ILE A 381 -36.50 24.57 -21.02
C ILE A 381 -37.95 24.95 -21.02
N GLN A 382 -38.76 24.48 -22.00
CA GLN A 382 -40.21 24.64 -21.96
C GLN A 382 -40.78 24.11 -20.64
N ARG A 383 -40.37 22.94 -20.23
CA ARG A 383 -40.82 22.33 -18.98
C ARG A 383 -40.43 23.14 -17.72
N VAL A 384 -39.26 23.79 -17.73
CA VAL A 384 -38.88 24.76 -16.68
C VAL A 384 -39.89 25.90 -16.62
N LEU A 385 -40.17 26.53 -17.76
CA LEU A 385 -41.09 27.66 -17.84
C LEU A 385 -42.52 27.27 -17.41
N GLU A 386 -43.03 26.14 -17.89
CA GLU A 386 -44.37 25.64 -17.53
C GLU A 386 -44.49 25.44 -16.01
N ASN A 387 -43.48 24.84 -15.35
CA ASN A 387 -43.49 24.65 -13.90
C ASN A 387 -43.45 25.98 -13.14
N LEU A 388 -42.60 26.93 -13.56
CA LEU A 388 -42.51 28.24 -12.91
C LEU A 388 -43.79 29.05 -13.10
N VAL A 389 -44.36 29.11 -14.32
CA VAL A 389 -45.63 29.84 -14.62
C VAL A 389 -46.78 29.21 -13.86
N ARG A 390 -46.91 27.89 -13.85
CA ARG A 390 -47.93 27.17 -13.10
C ARG A 390 -47.85 27.49 -11.59
N ASN A 391 -46.66 27.55 -11.01
CA ASN A 391 -46.49 27.95 -9.63
C ASN A 391 -46.87 29.42 -9.42
N ALA A 392 -46.43 30.33 -10.28
CA ALA A 392 -46.76 31.74 -10.19
C ALA A 392 -48.29 31.97 -10.23
N ILE A 393 -49.01 31.41 -11.20
CA ILE A 393 -50.47 31.50 -11.28
C ILE A 393 -51.16 30.88 -10.07
N ARG A 394 -50.60 29.80 -9.53
CA ARG A 394 -51.17 29.12 -8.38
C ARG A 394 -51.14 29.97 -7.11
N PHE A 395 -50.00 30.58 -6.81
CA PHE A 395 -49.77 31.31 -5.57
C PHE A 395 -50.13 32.81 -5.65
N THR A 396 -50.46 33.30 -6.85
CA THR A 396 -50.97 34.65 -7.02
C THR A 396 -52.47 34.72 -6.69
N PRO A 397 -52.91 35.67 -5.84
CA PRO A 397 -54.33 35.88 -5.53
C PRO A 397 -55.07 36.43 -6.74
N VAL A 398 -56.41 36.38 -6.66
CA VAL A 398 -57.30 36.99 -7.68
C VAL A 398 -56.99 38.48 -7.78
N GLY A 399 -56.87 38.99 -9.05
CA GLY A 399 -56.50 40.36 -9.34
C GLY A 399 -55.01 40.66 -9.31
N GLY A 400 -54.17 39.64 -9.04
CA GLY A 400 -52.70 39.80 -9.11
C GLY A 400 -52.14 39.69 -10.52
N GLU A 401 -50.80 39.77 -10.60
CA GLU A 401 -50.06 39.78 -11.86
C GLU A 401 -48.95 38.72 -11.85
N VAL A 402 -48.75 38.10 -13.02
CA VAL A 402 -47.59 37.22 -13.31
C VAL A 402 -46.88 37.77 -14.53
N THR A 403 -45.59 38.04 -14.40
CA THR A 403 -44.75 38.63 -15.46
C THR A 403 -43.63 37.71 -15.88
N LEU A 404 -43.51 37.35 -17.15
CA LEU A 404 -42.35 36.71 -17.73
C LEU A 404 -41.47 37.76 -18.37
N SER A 405 -40.21 37.79 -18.03
CA SER A 405 -39.25 38.77 -18.56
C SER A 405 -37.98 38.07 -19.08
N ILE A 406 -37.49 38.63 -20.20
CA ILE A 406 -36.18 38.24 -20.76
C ILE A 406 -35.30 39.48 -20.75
N SER A 407 -34.07 39.31 -20.33
CA SER A 407 -33.04 40.35 -20.36
C SER A 407 -31.72 39.80 -20.91
N GLU A 408 -31.17 40.51 -21.90
CA GLU A 408 -29.87 40.13 -22.45
C GLU A 408 -28.72 40.54 -21.52
N ARG A 409 -27.74 39.66 -21.39
CA ARG A 409 -26.47 39.89 -20.73
C ARG A 409 -25.30 39.65 -21.70
N PRO A 410 -24.09 40.09 -21.45
CA PRO A 410 -22.97 39.97 -22.40
C PRO A 410 -22.72 38.56 -22.93
N GLN A 411 -22.88 37.53 -22.09
CA GLN A 411 -22.63 36.13 -22.47
C GLN A 411 -23.80 35.19 -22.22
N SER A 412 -24.89 35.67 -21.65
CA SER A 412 -26.07 34.89 -21.29
C SER A 412 -27.36 35.64 -21.58
N VAL A 413 -28.47 34.91 -21.58
CA VAL A 413 -29.80 35.45 -21.59
C VAL A 413 -30.48 35.05 -20.29
N ALA A 414 -30.90 36.04 -19.50
CA ALA A 414 -31.60 35.80 -18.24
C ALA A 414 -33.11 35.74 -18.48
N VAL A 415 -33.77 34.75 -17.94
CA VAL A 415 -35.22 34.57 -17.92
C VAL A 415 -35.71 34.68 -16.49
N ALA A 416 -36.74 35.49 -16.27
CA ALA A 416 -37.36 35.56 -14.96
C ALA A 416 -38.89 35.44 -15.07
N VAL A 417 -39.44 34.69 -14.10
CA VAL A 417 -40.90 34.61 -13.83
C VAL A 417 -41.12 35.26 -12.48
N SER A 418 -41.91 36.33 -12.48
CA SER A 418 -42.26 37.11 -11.29
C SER A 418 -43.75 37.06 -11.03
N ASP A 419 -44.15 36.94 -9.78
CA ASP A 419 -45.55 36.99 -9.37
C ASP A 419 -45.76 37.98 -8.23
N THR A 420 -46.99 38.44 -8.04
CA THR A 420 -47.43 39.27 -6.92
C THR A 420 -48.17 38.43 -5.85
N GLY A 421 -47.73 37.23 -5.67
CA GLY A 421 -48.34 36.22 -4.80
C GLY A 421 -48.02 36.35 -3.31
N THR A 422 -48.31 35.31 -2.58
CA THR A 422 -48.09 35.24 -1.13
C THR A 422 -46.62 35.35 -0.68
N GLY A 423 -45.70 35.16 -1.60
CA GLY A 423 -44.26 35.12 -1.32
C GLY A 423 -43.86 33.87 -0.50
N ILE A 424 -42.59 33.78 -0.23
CA ILE A 424 -41.92 32.66 0.46
C ILE A 424 -41.16 33.22 1.68
N PRO A 425 -41.30 32.67 2.86
CA PRO A 425 -40.47 33.01 4.01
C PRO A 425 -38.99 32.75 3.80
N ASP A 426 -38.11 33.58 4.38
CA ASP A 426 -36.65 33.47 4.19
C ASP A 426 -36.08 32.13 4.64
N ASP A 427 -36.64 31.53 5.71
CA ASP A 427 -36.25 30.23 6.23
C ASP A 427 -36.65 29.05 5.32
N GLU A 428 -37.66 29.23 4.48
CA GLU A 428 -38.12 28.22 3.53
C GLU A 428 -37.37 28.28 2.18
N ILE A 429 -36.76 29.41 1.82
CA ILE A 429 -36.14 29.64 0.49
C ILE A 429 -35.09 28.55 0.17
N SER A 430 -34.33 28.10 1.16
CA SER A 430 -33.30 27.05 0.98
C SER A 430 -33.89 25.66 0.67
N HIS A 431 -35.16 25.41 0.98
CA HIS A 431 -35.82 24.13 0.92
C HIS A 431 -36.84 23.99 -0.23
N ILE A 432 -37.25 25.09 -0.89
CA ILE A 432 -38.27 25.03 -1.93
C ILE A 432 -37.90 24.16 -3.14
N PHE A 433 -36.62 23.87 -3.35
CA PHE A 433 -36.14 22.97 -4.41
C PHE A 433 -35.98 21.51 -3.91
N ASP A 434 -36.21 21.26 -2.64
CA ASP A 434 -36.17 19.90 -2.11
C ASP A 434 -37.38 19.10 -2.60
N ARG A 435 -37.20 17.81 -2.82
CA ARG A 435 -38.25 16.94 -3.34
C ARG A 435 -39.39 16.82 -2.33
N PHE A 436 -40.63 16.92 -2.82
CA PHE A 436 -41.84 16.86 -1.99
C PHE A 436 -41.99 18.00 -0.99
N TYR A 437 -41.12 18.99 -1.02
CA TYR A 437 -41.23 20.15 -0.14
C TYR A 437 -42.53 20.94 -0.46
N ARG A 438 -43.25 21.33 0.57
CA ARG A 438 -44.46 22.16 0.51
C ARG A 438 -44.42 23.14 1.68
N SER A 439 -44.66 24.41 1.39
CA SER A 439 -44.81 25.41 2.43
C SER A 439 -46.14 25.19 3.21
N ASP A 440 -46.05 25.26 4.53
CA ASP A 440 -47.21 25.13 5.42
C ASP A 440 -48.22 26.29 5.30
N GLN A 441 -47.78 27.42 4.78
CA GLN A 441 -48.63 28.60 4.59
C GLN A 441 -49.65 28.50 3.43
N GLY A 442 -49.48 27.50 2.56
CA GLY A 442 -50.40 27.25 1.41
C GLY A 442 -51.49 26.21 1.71
N ASN A 443 -51.64 25.77 2.91
CA ASN A 443 -52.50 24.68 3.33
C ASN A 443 -53.99 25.08 3.52
N GLY A 444 -54.69 25.27 2.40
CA GLY A 444 -56.08 24.86 2.35
C GLY A 444 -56.16 23.32 2.16
N PRO A 445 -57.23 22.63 2.55
CA PRO A 445 -57.42 21.19 2.38
C PRO A 445 -57.41 20.67 0.94
N HIS A 446 -57.01 21.47 -0.02
CA HIS A 446 -57.03 21.21 -1.45
C HIS A 446 -55.78 21.64 -2.21
N SER A 447 -54.60 21.57 -1.58
CA SER A 447 -53.31 21.88 -2.28
C SER A 447 -52.99 20.80 -3.31
N ASP A 448 -53.22 21.12 -4.60
CA ASP A 448 -53.08 20.20 -5.74
C ASP A 448 -51.61 20.05 -6.27
N SER A 449 -50.56 20.39 -5.51
CA SER A 449 -49.16 20.25 -5.96
C SER A 449 -48.52 18.95 -5.52
N SER A 450 -47.64 18.44 -6.39
CA SER A 450 -46.78 17.27 -6.12
C SER A 450 -45.60 17.58 -5.22
N GLY A 451 -45.18 18.84 -5.09
CA GLY A 451 -43.89 19.22 -4.48
C GLY A 451 -42.67 18.79 -5.30
N LEU A 452 -42.87 18.33 -6.54
CA LEU A 452 -41.81 17.89 -7.44
C LEU A 452 -41.44 18.93 -8.50
N GLY A 453 -42.34 19.88 -8.82
CA GLY A 453 -42.16 20.82 -9.93
C GLY A 453 -40.90 21.67 -9.83
N LEU A 454 -40.59 22.24 -8.67
CA LEU A 454 -39.32 23.01 -8.46
C LEU A 454 -38.09 22.13 -8.40
N ALA A 455 -38.19 20.90 -7.91
CA ALA A 455 -37.10 19.93 -7.98
C ALA A 455 -36.78 19.55 -9.44
N ILE A 456 -37.81 19.38 -10.29
CA ILE A 456 -37.64 19.15 -11.72
C ILE A 456 -36.95 20.35 -12.38
N VAL A 457 -37.42 21.58 -12.08
CA VAL A 457 -36.78 22.82 -12.58
C VAL A 457 -35.31 22.86 -12.25
N LYS A 458 -34.94 22.66 -10.99
CA LYS A 458 -33.54 22.65 -10.56
C LYS A 458 -32.74 21.61 -11.31
N LYS A 459 -33.26 20.39 -11.43
CA LYS A 459 -32.57 19.30 -12.12
C LYS A 459 -32.33 19.56 -13.60
N ILE A 460 -33.32 20.12 -14.29
CA ILE A 460 -33.18 20.49 -15.70
C ILE A 460 -32.14 21.60 -15.89
N LEU A 461 -32.15 22.61 -15.01
CA LEU A 461 -31.17 23.70 -15.08
C LEU A 461 -29.78 23.21 -14.73
N ASP A 462 -29.63 22.33 -13.76
CA ASP A 462 -28.34 21.68 -13.43
C ASP A 462 -27.79 20.89 -14.65
N LEU A 463 -28.63 20.23 -15.45
CA LEU A 463 -28.23 19.57 -16.70
C LEU A 463 -27.79 20.56 -17.81
N HIS A 464 -28.16 21.83 -17.70
CA HIS A 464 -27.75 22.91 -18.60
C HIS A 464 -26.62 23.77 -18.02
N ASP A 465 -25.96 23.33 -16.92
CA ASP A 465 -24.96 24.12 -16.18
C ASP A 465 -25.46 25.51 -15.78
N SER A 466 -26.78 25.65 -15.62
CA SER A 466 -27.46 26.89 -15.27
C SER A 466 -27.88 26.88 -13.78
N ARG A 467 -27.86 28.07 -13.17
CA ARG A 467 -28.31 28.25 -11.80
C ARG A 467 -29.60 29.03 -11.74
N ILE A 468 -30.54 28.56 -10.91
CA ILE A 468 -31.74 29.30 -10.59
C ILE A 468 -31.53 30.10 -9.30
N THR A 469 -31.97 31.34 -9.33
CA THR A 469 -32.02 32.23 -8.16
C THR A 469 -33.45 32.56 -7.81
N VAL A 470 -33.74 32.79 -6.55
CA VAL A 470 -35.06 33.18 -6.07
C VAL A 470 -34.94 34.42 -5.20
N ALA A 471 -35.80 35.41 -5.46
CA ALA A 471 -35.98 36.58 -4.64
C ALA A 471 -37.46 36.62 -4.24
N SER A 472 -37.78 36.54 -2.97
CA SER A 472 -39.17 36.50 -2.49
C SER A 472 -39.30 37.29 -1.18
N LYS A 473 -40.47 37.83 -0.97
CA LYS A 473 -40.83 38.44 0.32
C LYS A 473 -42.30 38.14 0.59
N VAL A 474 -42.61 37.77 1.80
CA VAL A 474 -43.98 37.42 2.23
C VAL A 474 -44.92 38.58 1.90
N ASN A 475 -46.05 38.26 1.24
CA ASN A 475 -47.06 39.18 0.73
C ASN A 475 -46.58 40.23 -0.27
N ALA A 476 -45.41 40.04 -0.88
CA ALA A 476 -44.89 40.94 -1.94
C ALA A 476 -44.56 40.18 -3.24
N GLY A 477 -44.77 38.86 -3.24
CA GLY A 477 -44.57 38.01 -4.42
C GLY A 477 -43.20 37.32 -4.46
N THR A 478 -42.96 36.61 -5.56
CA THR A 478 -41.76 35.83 -5.81
C THR A 478 -41.23 36.07 -7.21
N ARG A 479 -39.88 36.11 -7.34
CA ARG A 479 -39.19 36.18 -8.63
C ARG A 479 -38.20 35.00 -8.69
N PHE A 480 -38.40 34.13 -9.64
CA PHE A 480 -37.46 33.11 -10.05
C PHE A 480 -36.68 33.58 -11.27
N GLU A 481 -35.35 33.45 -11.26
CA GLU A 481 -34.52 33.88 -12.39
C GLU A 481 -33.44 32.84 -12.66
N PHE A 482 -33.23 32.50 -13.94
CA PHE A 482 -32.15 31.63 -14.40
C PHE A 482 -31.52 32.18 -15.68
N GLU A 483 -30.32 31.70 -16.03
CA GLU A 483 -29.57 32.17 -17.18
C GLU A 483 -29.23 31.01 -18.11
N LEU A 484 -29.35 31.25 -19.40
CA LEU A 484 -28.91 30.31 -20.45
C LEU A 484 -27.80 30.96 -21.29
N PRO A 485 -26.87 30.15 -21.83
CA PRO A 485 -25.80 30.68 -22.67
C PRO A 485 -26.36 31.30 -23.94
N ARG A 486 -25.85 32.51 -24.26
CA ARG A 486 -26.26 33.20 -25.48
C ARG A 486 -25.66 32.53 -26.71
N HIS A 487 -26.47 32.27 -27.74
CA HIS A 487 -25.94 31.90 -29.04
C HIS A 487 -25.42 33.14 -29.74
N SER A 488 -24.10 33.27 -29.85
CA SER A 488 -23.51 34.30 -30.73
C SER A 488 -23.66 33.82 -32.15
N GLN A 489 -24.60 34.37 -32.91
CA GLN A 489 -24.50 34.29 -34.36
C GLN A 489 -23.18 34.99 -34.72
N ALA A 490 -22.18 34.20 -35.13
CA ALA A 490 -21.03 34.74 -35.82
C ALA A 490 -21.57 35.47 -37.07
N ALA A 491 -21.36 36.79 -37.12
CA ALA A 491 -21.72 37.63 -38.22
C ALA A 491 -20.98 37.26 -39.50
#